data_af2cb4dc63bb65c6dc1355855934328d
#
_entry.id   af2cb4dc63bb65c6dc1355855934328d
#
_cell.length_a   1.000
_cell.length_b   1.000
_cell.length_c   1.000
_cell.angle_alpha   90.00
_cell.angle_beta   90.00
_cell.angle_gamma   90.00
#
_symmetry.space_group_name_H-M   'P 1'
#
loop_
_entity.id
_entity.type
_entity.pdbx_description
1 polymer ?
#
loop_
_entity_poly.entity_id
_entity_poly.type
_entity_poly.pdbx_seq_one_letter_code
_entity_poly.pdbx_strand_id
1 'polypeptide(L)'
;MGKNARLKASDGHELGAYVAMPAREPIAGLVVIQEAFGVNTHIRSVADTYAKDGFLEIAPAIFDRIERGVELGYEGADREKGLALARAVNHADAVKDVEAALEYSRMHTAKKCGVIGYCLGGTLAWLAATRLQVSAAVGYYGGQIARYGEENTRCPVMLHFGTLDKHIPQEDIERVHAAHPEVEIFWYQADHGFNCAERSSYNAEAAKQARDRSLEFLKTELRASGSTSSGMAKTLLP
;
A
#
# COMPACT_ATOMS: atom_id res chain seq x y z
N MET A 1 14.16 -6.56 12.51
CA MET A 1 14.73 -5.50 11.64
C MET A 1 14.88 -6.04 10.25
N GLY A 2 14.37 -5.32 9.28
CA GLY A 2 14.51 -5.70 7.88
C GLY A 2 15.91 -5.43 7.32
N LYS A 3 16.09 -5.71 6.05
CA LYS A 3 17.36 -5.53 5.32
C LYS A 3 17.11 -4.76 4.01
N ASN A 4 18.15 -4.11 3.51
CA ASN A 4 18.10 -3.51 2.19
C ASN A 4 18.28 -4.59 1.10
N ALA A 5 17.56 -4.42 0.00
CA ALA A 5 17.66 -5.24 -1.21
C ALA A 5 17.77 -4.35 -2.45
N ARG A 6 18.07 -4.94 -3.59
CA ARG A 6 17.99 -4.31 -4.90
C ARG A 6 16.95 -5.01 -5.75
N LEU A 7 16.16 -4.23 -6.44
CA LEU A 7 15.18 -4.68 -7.40
C LEU A 7 15.56 -4.20 -8.79
N LYS A 8 15.04 -4.87 -9.82
CA LYS A 8 15.21 -4.45 -11.21
C LYS A 8 13.83 -4.44 -11.87
N ALA A 9 13.40 -3.26 -12.33
CA ALA A 9 12.16 -3.07 -13.05
C ALA A 9 12.26 -3.60 -14.50
N SER A 10 11.11 -3.83 -15.12
CA SER A 10 11.00 -4.40 -16.47
C SER A 10 11.67 -3.55 -17.57
N ASP A 11 11.84 -2.25 -17.32
CA ASP A 11 12.57 -1.33 -18.22
C ASP A 11 14.10 -1.29 -17.95
N GLY A 12 14.60 -2.13 -17.05
CA GLY A 12 16.01 -2.22 -16.70
C GLY A 12 16.45 -1.27 -15.57
N HIS A 13 15.55 -0.41 -15.06
CA HIS A 13 15.86 0.45 -13.92
C HIS A 13 16.15 -0.38 -12.67
N GLU A 14 17.25 -0.06 -11.97
CA GLU A 14 17.61 -0.67 -10.70
C GLU A 14 17.27 0.29 -9.56
N LEU A 15 16.56 -0.20 -8.56
CA LEU A 15 16.17 0.57 -7.39
C LEU A 15 16.44 -0.19 -6.09
N GLY A 16 16.60 0.56 -5.01
CA GLY A 16 16.65 0.03 -3.65
C GLY A 16 15.28 -0.41 -3.14
N ALA A 17 15.28 -1.28 -2.15
CA ALA A 17 14.10 -1.63 -1.39
C ALA A 17 14.46 -1.97 0.05
N TYR A 18 13.52 -1.77 0.96
CA TYR A 18 13.59 -2.32 2.31
C TYR A 18 12.74 -3.59 2.37
N VAL A 19 13.28 -4.67 2.93
CA VAL A 19 12.61 -5.97 3.04
C VAL A 19 12.54 -6.37 4.50
N ALA A 20 11.34 -6.63 5.00
CA ALA A 20 11.11 -7.15 6.34
C ALA A 20 10.48 -8.55 6.27
N MET A 21 11.10 -9.51 6.97
CA MET A 21 10.65 -10.90 7.01
C MET A 21 9.90 -11.17 8.30
N PRO A 22 8.79 -11.94 8.27
CA PRO A 22 8.15 -12.43 9.48
C PRO A 22 9.04 -13.48 10.17
N ALA A 23 8.78 -13.72 11.46
CA ALA A 23 9.51 -14.71 12.26
C ALA A 23 9.22 -16.17 11.84
N ARG A 24 8.12 -16.40 11.13
CA ARG A 24 7.68 -17.70 10.60
C ARG A 24 7.52 -17.61 9.10
N GLU A 25 7.16 -18.73 8.47
CA GLU A 25 6.83 -18.73 7.04
C GLU A 25 5.78 -17.65 6.71
N PRO A 26 6.02 -16.80 5.69
CA PRO A 26 5.09 -15.74 5.34
C PRO A 26 3.69 -16.28 5.00
N ILE A 27 2.65 -15.62 5.48
CA ILE A 27 1.27 -15.92 5.09
C ILE A 27 0.96 -15.45 3.67
N ALA A 28 1.57 -14.33 3.26
CA ALA A 28 1.49 -13.74 1.93
C ALA A 28 2.64 -12.73 1.76
N GLY A 29 2.81 -12.21 0.54
CA GLY A 29 3.63 -11.04 0.28
C GLY A 29 2.83 -9.75 0.35
N LEU A 30 3.45 -8.66 0.79
CA LEU A 30 2.82 -7.33 0.79
C LEU A 30 3.85 -6.27 0.40
N VAL A 31 3.53 -5.45 -0.60
CA VAL A 31 4.35 -4.32 -1.01
C VAL A 31 3.85 -3.07 -0.32
N VAL A 32 4.71 -2.42 0.47
CA VAL A 32 4.42 -1.15 1.16
C VAL A 32 4.96 0.01 0.33
N ILE A 33 4.08 0.87 -0.19
CA ILE A 33 4.44 1.95 -1.07
C ILE A 33 4.50 3.27 -0.29
N GLN A 34 5.65 3.93 -0.38
CA GLN A 34 6.04 5.13 0.34
C GLN A 34 5.10 6.34 0.12
N GLU A 35 5.14 7.26 1.09
CA GLU A 35 4.63 8.63 0.94
C GLU A 35 5.58 9.50 0.07
N ALA A 36 5.42 10.82 0.15
CA ALA A 36 6.30 11.80 -0.51
C ALA A 36 7.69 11.96 0.15
N PHE A 37 8.10 11.06 1.05
CA PHE A 37 9.30 11.23 1.89
C PHE A 37 10.32 10.10 1.77
N GLY A 38 10.13 9.21 0.79
CA GLY A 38 11.02 8.07 0.57
C GLY A 38 10.74 6.90 1.50
N VAL A 39 11.61 5.89 1.48
CA VAL A 39 11.56 4.72 2.36
C VAL A 39 12.23 5.08 3.69
N ASN A 40 11.66 6.08 4.36
CA ASN A 40 12.15 6.65 5.62
C ASN A 40 11.79 5.76 6.83
N THR A 41 12.13 6.24 8.03
CA THR A 41 11.89 5.53 9.30
C THR A 41 10.44 5.09 9.46
N HIS A 42 9.48 5.95 9.11
CA HIS A 42 8.05 5.63 9.23
C HIS A 42 7.65 4.47 8.30
N ILE A 43 8.00 4.52 7.02
CA ILE A 43 7.66 3.47 6.05
C ILE A 43 8.33 2.14 6.41
N ARG A 44 9.58 2.17 6.89
CA ARG A 44 10.26 0.97 7.41
C ARG A 44 9.53 0.40 8.64
N SER A 45 9.07 1.27 9.55
CA SER A 45 8.29 0.86 10.73
C SER A 45 6.94 0.24 10.33
N VAL A 46 6.27 0.77 9.32
CA VAL A 46 5.05 0.19 8.75
C VAL A 46 5.34 -1.22 8.22
N ALA A 47 6.38 -1.39 7.38
CA ALA A 47 6.79 -2.69 6.87
C ALA A 47 7.13 -3.68 7.99
N ASP A 48 7.94 -3.27 8.97
CA ASP A 48 8.27 -4.11 10.15
C ASP A 48 7.01 -4.53 10.94
N THR A 49 5.99 -3.67 10.97
CA THR A 49 4.75 -3.95 11.70
C THR A 49 3.91 -5.00 10.97
N TYR A 50 3.74 -4.90 9.65
CA TYR A 50 3.05 -5.94 8.87
C TYR A 50 3.86 -7.24 8.80
N ALA A 51 5.19 -7.18 8.86
CA ALA A 51 6.02 -8.38 9.00
C ALA A 51 5.74 -9.13 10.32
N LYS A 52 5.51 -8.42 11.43
CA LYS A 52 5.06 -9.03 12.69
C LYS A 52 3.68 -9.68 12.58
N ASP A 53 2.81 -9.17 11.70
CA ASP A 53 1.51 -9.74 11.40
C ASP A 53 1.57 -10.96 10.47
N GLY A 54 2.76 -11.30 9.97
CA GLY A 54 3.04 -12.51 9.21
C GLY A 54 3.27 -12.32 7.71
N PHE A 55 3.37 -11.09 7.19
CA PHE A 55 3.62 -10.84 5.77
C PHE A 55 5.13 -10.75 5.47
N LEU A 56 5.52 -11.17 4.26
CA LEU A 56 6.80 -10.73 3.68
C LEU A 56 6.61 -9.33 3.11
N GLU A 57 7.32 -8.35 3.67
CA GLU A 57 7.18 -6.94 3.31
C GLU A 57 8.30 -6.47 2.39
N ILE A 58 7.92 -5.75 1.34
CA ILE A 58 8.86 -5.09 0.44
C ILE A 58 8.43 -3.63 0.26
N ALA A 59 9.31 -2.68 0.61
CA ALA A 59 9.10 -1.26 0.37
C ALA A 59 10.08 -0.77 -0.70
N PRO A 60 9.66 -0.63 -1.98
CA PRO A 60 10.51 -0.14 -3.07
C PRO A 60 10.77 1.35 -2.93
N ALA A 61 12.02 1.76 -3.20
CA ALA A 61 12.44 3.16 -3.20
C ALA A 61 12.02 3.85 -4.51
N ILE A 62 10.77 4.29 -4.59
CA ILE A 62 10.16 4.85 -5.81
C ILE A 62 10.92 6.10 -6.33
N PHE A 63 11.57 6.85 -5.42
CA PHE A 63 12.31 8.04 -5.81
C PHE A 63 13.67 7.75 -6.48
N ASP A 64 14.16 6.51 -6.47
CA ASP A 64 15.47 6.14 -7.04
C ASP A 64 15.57 6.41 -8.55
N ARG A 65 14.44 6.62 -9.25
CA ARG A 65 14.42 7.10 -10.64
C ARG A 65 14.81 8.58 -10.78
N ILE A 66 14.70 9.36 -9.71
CA ILE A 66 14.97 10.79 -9.68
C ILE A 66 16.20 11.06 -8.84
N GLU A 67 16.18 10.60 -7.60
CA GLU A 67 17.27 10.75 -6.63
C GLU A 67 17.31 9.49 -5.73
N ARG A 68 18.49 8.89 -5.62
CA ARG A 68 18.70 7.66 -4.84
C ARG A 68 18.83 7.94 -3.35
N GLY A 69 18.32 6.99 -2.55
CA GLY A 69 18.53 7.01 -1.10
C GLY A 69 17.79 8.13 -0.39
N VAL A 70 16.65 8.58 -0.94
CA VAL A 70 15.82 9.63 -0.32
C VAL A 70 15.13 9.09 0.92
N GLU A 71 15.48 9.68 2.07
CA GLU A 71 14.84 9.43 3.37
C GLU A 71 14.67 10.80 4.07
N LEU A 72 13.47 11.37 3.96
CA LEU A 72 13.17 12.73 4.40
C LEU A 72 12.28 12.73 5.65
N GLY A 73 12.41 13.80 6.44
CA GLY A 73 11.46 14.17 7.48
C GLY A 73 10.20 14.84 6.92
N TYR A 74 9.32 15.28 7.82
CA TYR A 74 7.97 15.75 7.47
C TYR A 74 7.81 17.27 7.53
N GLU A 75 8.85 18.02 7.86
CA GLU A 75 8.81 19.46 8.08
C GLU A 75 9.91 20.23 7.30
N GLY A 76 9.74 21.54 7.21
CA GLY A 76 10.72 22.45 6.62
C GLY A 76 11.18 22.06 5.22
N ALA A 77 12.49 22.11 4.97
CA ALA A 77 13.11 21.82 3.68
C ALA A 77 12.88 20.38 3.21
N ASP A 78 12.85 19.42 4.13
CA ASP A 78 12.56 18.02 3.81
C ASP A 78 11.16 17.85 3.23
N ARG A 79 10.17 18.51 3.83
CA ARG A 79 8.80 18.50 3.32
C ARG A 79 8.70 19.12 1.93
N GLU A 80 9.35 20.25 1.70
CA GLU A 80 9.35 20.91 0.39
C GLU A 80 10.01 20.03 -0.67
N LYS A 81 11.16 19.45 -0.36
CA LYS A 81 11.88 18.52 -1.23
C LYS A 81 11.04 17.28 -1.54
N GLY A 82 10.44 16.67 -0.54
CA GLY A 82 9.60 15.48 -0.70
C GLY A 82 8.40 15.74 -1.60
N LEU A 83 7.70 16.86 -1.43
CA LEU A 83 6.60 17.26 -2.29
C LEU A 83 7.05 17.55 -3.73
N ALA A 84 8.23 18.13 -3.93
CA ALA A 84 8.79 18.36 -5.26
C ALA A 84 9.11 17.04 -5.96
N LEU A 85 9.76 16.09 -5.26
CA LEU A 85 10.02 14.75 -5.77
C LEU A 85 8.73 14.00 -6.12
N ALA A 86 7.73 14.02 -5.24
CA ALA A 86 6.45 13.37 -5.49
C ALA A 86 5.73 13.89 -6.74
N ARG A 87 5.81 15.21 -7.01
CA ARG A 87 5.27 15.79 -8.25
C ARG A 87 6.03 15.39 -9.50
N ALA A 88 7.33 15.10 -9.38
CA ALA A 88 8.19 14.69 -10.48
C ALA A 88 8.10 13.20 -10.82
N VAL A 89 7.46 12.37 -9.97
CA VAL A 89 7.29 10.94 -10.24
C VAL A 89 6.43 10.72 -11.49
N ASN A 90 6.99 10.00 -12.45
CA ASN A 90 6.21 9.42 -13.54
C ASN A 90 5.48 8.17 -13.01
N HIS A 91 4.15 8.22 -12.93
CA HIS A 91 3.37 7.12 -12.36
C HIS A 91 3.48 5.82 -13.19
N ALA A 92 3.60 5.89 -14.51
CA ALA A 92 3.74 4.70 -15.34
C ALA A 92 5.06 3.97 -15.08
N ASP A 93 6.13 4.72 -14.83
CA ASP A 93 7.43 4.14 -14.46
C ASP A 93 7.43 3.64 -13.01
N ALA A 94 6.81 4.38 -12.08
CA ALA A 94 6.66 3.94 -10.69
C ALA A 94 5.85 2.62 -10.56
N VAL A 95 4.86 2.41 -11.43
CA VAL A 95 4.13 1.13 -11.50
C VAL A 95 5.06 -0.04 -11.85
N LYS A 96 6.06 0.15 -12.74
CA LYS A 96 7.06 -0.88 -13.04
C LYS A 96 7.95 -1.20 -11.82
N ASP A 97 8.23 -0.19 -10.97
CA ASP A 97 8.99 -0.38 -9.74
C ASP A 97 8.17 -1.17 -8.69
N VAL A 98 6.87 -0.88 -8.60
CA VAL A 98 5.94 -1.66 -7.76
C VAL A 98 5.84 -3.10 -8.28
N GLU A 99 5.79 -3.31 -9.61
CA GLU A 99 5.79 -4.64 -10.23
C GLU A 99 7.06 -5.43 -9.86
N ALA A 100 8.24 -4.79 -9.92
CA ALA A 100 9.50 -5.42 -9.50
C ALA A 100 9.48 -5.86 -8.03
N ALA A 101 8.85 -5.08 -7.15
CA ALA A 101 8.67 -5.47 -5.75
C ALA A 101 7.71 -6.66 -5.59
N LEU A 102 6.62 -6.71 -6.37
CA LEU A 102 5.70 -7.84 -6.41
C LEU A 102 6.39 -9.12 -6.93
N GLU A 103 7.22 -9.01 -7.96
CA GLU A 103 8.00 -10.14 -8.49
C GLU A 103 9.00 -10.65 -7.45
N TYR A 104 9.71 -9.75 -6.77
CA TYR A 104 10.58 -10.12 -5.66
C TYR A 104 9.80 -10.90 -4.60
N SER A 105 8.62 -10.43 -4.22
CA SER A 105 7.77 -11.13 -3.25
C SER A 105 7.40 -12.53 -3.72
N ARG A 106 6.93 -12.68 -4.97
CA ARG A 106 6.55 -13.98 -5.55
C ARG A 106 7.69 -14.99 -5.56
N MET A 107 8.92 -14.54 -5.85
CA MET A 107 10.11 -15.40 -5.82
C MET A 107 10.43 -15.93 -4.41
N HIS A 108 10.03 -15.19 -3.36
CA HIS A 108 10.40 -15.53 -1.98
C HIS A 108 9.28 -16.18 -1.17
N THR A 109 8.01 -16.09 -1.60
CA THR A 109 6.88 -16.68 -0.85
C THR A 109 6.11 -17.73 -1.61
N ALA A 110 6.13 -17.71 -2.95
CA ALA A 110 5.25 -18.51 -3.83
C ALA A 110 3.75 -18.38 -3.47
N LYS A 111 3.34 -17.29 -2.80
CA LYS A 111 1.99 -17.02 -2.28
C LYS A 111 1.38 -15.79 -2.95
N LYS A 112 0.12 -15.52 -2.66
CA LYS A 112 -0.55 -14.30 -3.10
C LYS A 112 0.22 -13.07 -2.62
N CYS A 113 0.18 -12.00 -3.41
CA CYS A 113 0.80 -10.72 -3.08
C CYS A 113 -0.21 -9.60 -3.17
N GLY A 114 -0.21 -8.73 -2.16
CA GLY A 114 -0.98 -7.49 -2.11
C GLY A 114 -0.08 -6.26 -2.17
N VAL A 115 -0.73 -5.10 -2.23
CA VAL A 115 -0.08 -3.80 -2.11
C VAL A 115 -0.81 -2.96 -1.07
N ILE A 116 -0.06 -2.14 -0.34
CA ILE A 116 -0.58 -1.08 0.53
C ILE A 116 0.24 0.17 0.32
N GLY A 117 -0.40 1.32 0.17
CA GLY A 117 0.30 2.55 -0.12
C GLY A 117 -0.29 3.77 0.59
N TYR A 118 0.55 4.76 0.83
CA TYR A 118 0.24 5.96 1.60
C TYR A 118 0.53 7.21 0.77
N CYS A 119 -0.38 8.18 0.72
CA CYS A 119 -0.25 9.42 -0.06
C CYS A 119 0.04 9.15 -1.55
N LEU A 120 1.24 9.48 -2.05
CA LEU A 120 1.71 9.05 -3.39
C LEU A 120 1.52 7.54 -3.57
N GLY A 121 1.93 6.77 -2.56
CA GLY A 121 1.78 5.31 -2.56
C GLY A 121 0.33 4.85 -2.58
N GLY A 122 -0.61 5.61 -2.01
CA GLY A 122 -2.05 5.31 -2.12
C GLY A 122 -2.56 5.40 -3.55
N THR A 123 -2.08 6.40 -4.32
CA THR A 123 -2.34 6.49 -5.75
C THR A 123 -1.69 5.33 -6.52
N LEU A 124 -0.45 4.97 -6.18
CA LEU A 124 0.25 3.86 -6.84
C LEU A 124 -0.37 2.50 -6.49
N ALA A 125 -0.95 2.33 -5.29
CA ALA A 125 -1.71 1.13 -4.94
C ALA A 125 -2.97 0.97 -5.80
N TRP A 126 -3.70 2.07 -6.07
CA TRP A 126 -4.78 2.08 -7.04
C TRP A 126 -4.31 1.64 -8.43
N LEU A 127 -3.24 2.26 -8.93
CA LEU A 127 -2.67 1.92 -10.23
C LEU A 127 -2.15 0.47 -10.30
N ALA A 128 -1.64 -0.07 -9.20
CA ALA A 128 -1.28 -1.48 -9.12
C ALA A 128 -2.53 -2.37 -9.23
N ALA A 129 -3.64 -1.99 -8.58
CA ALA A 129 -4.91 -2.73 -8.66
C ALA A 129 -5.52 -2.72 -10.07
N THR A 130 -5.32 -1.65 -10.84
CA THR A 130 -5.89 -1.52 -12.20
C THR A 130 -4.98 -2.10 -13.28
N ARG A 131 -3.65 -2.11 -13.09
CA ARG A 131 -2.68 -2.39 -14.16
C ARG A 131 -1.83 -3.62 -13.94
N LEU A 132 -1.67 -4.09 -12.69
CA LEU A 132 -0.77 -5.20 -12.35
C LEU A 132 -1.53 -6.45 -11.91
N GLN A 133 -0.80 -7.54 -11.79
CA GLN A 133 -1.28 -8.80 -11.20
C GLN A 133 -1.09 -8.74 -9.68
N VAL A 134 -2.05 -8.15 -8.96
CA VAL A 134 -2.08 -8.13 -7.49
C VAL A 134 -3.34 -8.83 -6.99
N SER A 135 -3.31 -9.36 -5.77
CA SER A 135 -4.44 -10.10 -5.19
C SER A 135 -5.33 -9.24 -4.31
N ALA A 136 -4.82 -8.12 -3.80
CA ALA A 136 -5.57 -7.10 -3.07
C ALA A 136 -4.77 -5.80 -3.02
N ALA A 137 -5.46 -4.66 -2.92
CA ALA A 137 -4.81 -3.35 -2.80
C ALA A 137 -5.47 -2.50 -1.71
N VAL A 138 -4.65 -1.79 -0.95
CA VAL A 138 -5.10 -0.83 0.07
C VAL A 138 -4.46 0.52 -0.20
N GLY A 139 -5.27 1.57 -0.29
CA GLY A 139 -4.80 2.94 -0.49
C GLY A 139 -5.20 3.86 0.65
N TYR A 140 -4.23 4.57 1.22
CA TYR A 140 -4.44 5.62 2.21
C TYR A 140 -4.25 6.99 1.57
N TYR A 141 -5.26 7.85 1.68
CA TYR A 141 -5.24 9.25 1.23
C TYR A 141 -4.50 9.47 -0.09
N GLY A 142 -4.80 8.65 -1.09
CA GLY A 142 -4.20 8.73 -2.43
C GLY A 142 -4.77 9.90 -3.21
N GLY A 143 -4.00 10.99 -3.32
CA GLY A 143 -4.48 12.28 -3.82
C GLY A 143 -4.74 12.34 -5.32
N GLN A 144 -4.30 11.37 -6.10
CA GLN A 144 -4.53 11.36 -7.55
C GLN A 144 -5.35 10.15 -8.03
N ILE A 145 -6.01 9.42 -7.12
CA ILE A 145 -6.86 8.29 -7.48
C ILE A 145 -7.96 8.72 -8.46
N ALA A 146 -8.62 9.86 -8.21
CA ALA A 146 -9.68 10.37 -9.07
C ALA A 146 -9.24 10.62 -10.52
N ARG A 147 -7.96 10.94 -10.76
CA ARG A 147 -7.39 11.07 -12.10
C ARG A 147 -7.44 9.77 -12.90
N TYR A 148 -7.44 8.65 -12.22
CA TYR A 148 -7.42 7.28 -12.77
C TYR A 148 -8.69 6.51 -12.42
N GLY A 149 -9.73 7.21 -11.98
CA GLY A 149 -10.98 6.63 -11.51
C GLY A 149 -11.78 5.89 -12.58
N GLU A 150 -11.46 6.07 -13.87
CA GLU A 150 -12.08 5.33 -15.00
C GLU A 150 -11.41 3.96 -15.24
N GLU A 151 -10.26 3.67 -14.61
CA GLU A 151 -9.55 2.41 -14.80
C GLU A 151 -10.17 1.31 -13.95
N ASN A 152 -10.58 0.21 -14.57
CA ASN A 152 -11.20 -0.92 -13.86
C ASN A 152 -10.21 -1.65 -12.95
N THR A 153 -10.60 -1.89 -11.72
CA THR A 153 -9.83 -2.70 -10.77
C THR A 153 -9.84 -4.18 -11.17
N ARG A 154 -8.75 -4.88 -10.92
CA ARG A 154 -8.56 -6.31 -11.24
C ARG A 154 -8.48 -7.18 -9.98
N CYS A 155 -8.59 -6.57 -8.83
CA CYS A 155 -8.59 -7.23 -7.53
C CYS A 155 -9.45 -6.44 -6.55
N PRO A 156 -9.83 -7.00 -5.39
CA PRO A 156 -10.44 -6.27 -4.30
C PRO A 156 -9.58 -5.06 -3.87
N VAL A 157 -10.25 -3.92 -3.62
CA VAL A 157 -9.60 -2.66 -3.23
C VAL A 157 -10.29 -2.07 -2.00
N MET A 158 -9.49 -1.59 -1.05
CA MET A 158 -9.94 -0.82 0.10
C MET A 158 -9.24 0.54 0.14
N LEU A 159 -10.00 1.61 0.37
CA LEU A 159 -9.46 2.97 0.42
C LEU A 159 -9.82 3.68 1.74
N HIS A 160 -8.88 4.46 2.25
CA HIS A 160 -9.02 5.23 3.48
C HIS A 160 -8.76 6.72 3.25
N PHE A 161 -9.73 7.57 3.60
CA PHE A 161 -9.64 9.02 3.42
C PHE A 161 -9.99 9.78 4.70
N GLY A 162 -9.46 11.00 4.82
CA GLY A 162 -9.80 11.92 5.90
C GLY A 162 -10.84 12.94 5.43
N THR A 163 -11.87 13.21 6.23
CA THR A 163 -12.89 14.23 5.92
C THR A 163 -12.38 15.66 6.10
N LEU A 164 -11.23 15.83 6.77
CA LEU A 164 -10.56 17.13 6.97
C LEU A 164 -9.45 17.38 5.94
N ASP A 165 -9.15 16.39 5.08
CA ASP A 165 -8.13 16.50 4.04
C ASP A 165 -8.58 17.46 2.92
N LYS A 166 -7.99 18.65 2.91
CA LYS A 166 -8.28 19.68 1.92
C LYS A 166 -7.62 19.44 0.56
N HIS A 167 -6.72 18.46 0.46
CA HIS A 167 -6.02 18.12 -0.78
C HIS A 167 -6.80 17.12 -1.64
N ILE A 168 -7.79 16.43 -1.05
CA ILE A 168 -8.59 15.40 -1.72
C ILE A 168 -10.07 15.76 -1.56
N PRO A 169 -10.70 16.42 -2.55
CA PRO A 169 -12.12 16.71 -2.51
C PRO A 169 -12.95 15.44 -2.34
N GLN A 170 -13.88 15.43 -1.40
CA GLN A 170 -14.73 14.27 -1.15
C GLN A 170 -15.53 13.87 -2.40
N GLU A 171 -16.01 14.84 -3.15
CA GLU A 171 -16.74 14.66 -4.40
C GLU A 171 -15.95 13.90 -5.48
N ASP A 172 -14.61 14.04 -5.50
CA ASP A 172 -13.74 13.31 -6.41
C ASP A 172 -13.76 11.82 -6.08
N ILE A 173 -13.72 11.46 -4.80
CA ILE A 173 -13.75 10.08 -4.34
C ILE A 173 -15.16 9.48 -4.44
N GLU A 174 -16.19 10.28 -4.25
CA GLU A 174 -17.59 9.87 -4.50
C GLU A 174 -17.81 9.50 -5.98
N ARG A 175 -17.19 10.22 -6.93
CA ARG A 175 -17.22 9.84 -8.35
C ARG A 175 -16.48 8.52 -8.61
N VAL A 176 -15.34 8.31 -7.97
CA VAL A 176 -14.63 7.01 -8.05
C VAL A 176 -15.50 5.89 -7.50
N HIS A 177 -16.15 6.10 -6.35
CA HIS A 177 -17.03 5.10 -5.76
C HIS A 177 -18.27 4.81 -6.61
N ALA A 178 -18.82 5.84 -7.28
CA ALA A 178 -19.93 5.66 -8.19
C ALA A 178 -19.56 4.82 -9.43
N ALA A 179 -18.32 4.94 -9.91
CA ALA A 179 -17.79 4.11 -11.01
C ALA A 179 -17.39 2.70 -10.55
N HIS A 180 -17.01 2.54 -9.27
CA HIS A 180 -16.50 1.29 -8.67
C HIS A 180 -17.21 1.00 -7.35
N PRO A 181 -18.50 0.61 -7.37
CA PRO A 181 -19.27 0.36 -6.16
C PRO A 181 -18.75 -0.86 -5.34
N GLU A 182 -17.93 -1.71 -5.95
CA GLU A 182 -17.25 -2.83 -5.30
C GLU A 182 -16.07 -2.42 -4.43
N VAL A 183 -15.55 -1.18 -4.56
CA VAL A 183 -14.41 -0.69 -3.78
C VAL A 183 -14.87 -0.28 -2.38
N GLU A 184 -14.22 -0.82 -1.35
CA GLU A 184 -14.51 -0.44 0.03
C GLU A 184 -13.87 0.92 0.35
N ILE A 185 -14.66 1.93 0.70
CA ILE A 185 -14.17 3.27 1.05
C ILE A 185 -14.55 3.64 2.47
N PHE A 186 -13.56 4.03 3.26
CA PHE A 186 -13.72 4.45 4.66
C PHE A 186 -13.27 5.89 4.85
N TRP A 187 -14.10 6.64 5.57
CA TRP A 187 -13.88 8.05 5.92
C TRP A 187 -13.61 8.18 7.42
N TYR A 188 -12.66 9.05 7.76
CA TYR A 188 -12.26 9.33 9.14
C TYR A 188 -12.29 10.84 9.38
N GLN A 189 -12.65 11.28 10.57
CA GLN A 189 -12.51 12.68 10.96
C GLN A 189 -11.02 13.02 11.22
N ALA A 190 -10.25 13.08 10.16
CA ALA A 190 -8.80 13.22 10.17
C ALA A 190 -8.31 13.97 8.94
N ASP A 191 -7.10 14.52 8.99
CA ASP A 191 -6.47 15.23 7.88
C ASP A 191 -5.56 14.31 7.06
N HIS A 192 -4.98 14.85 5.97
CA HIS A 192 -4.03 14.13 5.11
C HIS A 192 -2.84 13.60 5.90
N GLY A 193 -2.50 12.31 5.70
CA GLY A 193 -1.38 11.69 6.40
C GLY A 193 -1.66 11.27 7.84
N PHE A 194 -2.94 11.13 8.22
CA PHE A 194 -3.37 10.77 9.57
C PHE A 194 -2.77 9.49 10.13
N ASN A 195 -2.26 8.61 9.27
CA ASN A 195 -1.64 7.35 9.69
C ASN A 195 -0.18 7.50 10.16
N CYS A 196 0.48 8.61 9.86
CA CYS A 196 1.91 8.80 10.18
C CYS A 196 2.10 9.47 11.53
N ALA A 197 2.62 8.73 12.51
CA ALA A 197 2.85 9.23 13.87
C ALA A 197 3.92 10.34 13.96
N GLU A 198 4.72 10.53 12.91
CA GLU A 198 5.74 11.58 12.83
C GLU A 198 5.20 12.91 12.27
N ARG A 199 3.91 12.97 11.88
CA ARG A 199 3.26 14.16 11.33
C ARG A 199 2.35 14.83 12.34
N SER A 200 2.24 16.16 12.25
CA SER A 200 1.28 16.94 13.04
C SER A 200 -0.18 16.59 12.76
N SER A 201 -0.48 16.01 11.59
CA SER A 201 -1.81 15.53 11.20
C SER A 201 -2.15 14.13 11.73
N TYR A 202 -1.27 13.50 12.52
CA TYR A 202 -1.51 12.18 13.08
C TYR A 202 -2.79 12.13 13.90
N ASN A 203 -3.61 11.13 13.61
CA ASN A 203 -4.80 10.84 14.40
C ASN A 203 -4.77 9.36 14.82
N ALA A 204 -4.46 9.12 16.09
CA ALA A 204 -4.24 7.77 16.60
C ALA A 204 -5.46 6.84 16.46
N GLU A 205 -6.67 7.38 16.64
CA GLU A 205 -7.91 6.63 16.51
C GLU A 205 -8.17 6.25 15.05
N ALA A 206 -8.10 7.22 14.14
CA ALA A 206 -8.27 6.99 12.71
C ALA A 206 -7.21 6.01 12.17
N ALA A 207 -5.94 6.20 12.56
CA ALA A 207 -4.83 5.33 12.17
C ALA A 207 -5.06 3.88 12.63
N LYS A 208 -5.49 3.71 13.90
CA LYS A 208 -5.80 2.38 14.43
C LYS A 208 -6.95 1.72 13.69
N GLN A 209 -8.06 2.41 13.52
CA GLN A 209 -9.25 1.86 12.84
C GLN A 209 -8.93 1.50 11.38
N ALA A 210 -8.24 2.38 10.66
CA ALA A 210 -7.84 2.13 9.28
C ALA A 210 -6.90 0.94 9.17
N ARG A 211 -5.92 0.83 10.08
CA ARG A 211 -5.00 -0.30 10.12
C ARG A 211 -5.70 -1.63 10.42
N ASP A 212 -6.59 -1.66 11.40
CA ASP A 212 -7.32 -2.87 11.78
C ASP A 212 -8.15 -3.39 10.58
N ARG A 213 -8.86 -2.50 9.87
CA ARG A 213 -9.61 -2.82 8.65
C ARG A 213 -8.69 -3.34 7.54
N SER A 214 -7.60 -2.62 7.27
CA SER A 214 -6.62 -3.03 6.25
C SER A 214 -6.04 -4.41 6.54
N LEU A 215 -5.69 -4.69 7.80
CA LEU A 215 -5.11 -5.97 8.21
C LEU A 215 -6.09 -7.13 8.03
N GLU A 216 -7.34 -6.94 8.44
CA GLU A 216 -8.42 -7.92 8.26
C GLU A 216 -8.69 -8.20 6.78
N PHE A 217 -8.84 -7.14 5.98
CA PHE A 217 -9.02 -7.22 4.54
C PHE A 217 -7.86 -7.97 3.86
N LEU A 218 -6.62 -7.55 4.11
CA LEU A 218 -5.45 -8.20 3.52
C LEU A 218 -5.34 -9.67 3.93
N LYS A 219 -5.60 -10.01 5.19
CA LYS A 219 -5.60 -11.40 5.65
C LYS A 219 -6.69 -12.24 5.00
N THR A 220 -7.83 -11.64 4.70
CA THR A 220 -8.95 -12.32 4.03
C THR A 220 -8.64 -12.58 2.56
N GLU A 221 -8.22 -11.54 1.83
CA GLU A 221 -8.02 -11.60 0.38
C GLU A 221 -6.74 -12.35 -0.02
N LEU A 222 -5.71 -12.30 0.83
CA LEU A 222 -4.41 -12.92 0.56
C LEU A 222 -4.30 -14.36 1.11
N ARG A 223 -5.33 -14.91 1.74
CA ARG A 223 -5.33 -16.32 2.13
C ARG A 223 -5.15 -17.22 0.92
N ALA A 224 -4.36 -18.27 1.07
CA ALA A 224 -4.28 -19.32 0.05
C ALA A 224 -5.65 -19.96 -0.17
N SER A 225 -6.07 -20.12 -1.43
CA SER A 225 -7.28 -20.86 -1.79
C SER A 225 -7.08 -22.34 -1.43
N GLY A 226 -7.53 -22.79 -0.24
CA GLY A 226 -7.27 -24.17 0.19
C GLY A 226 -7.65 -24.56 1.61
N SER A 227 -8.33 -23.67 2.36
CA SER A 227 -8.90 -24.04 3.67
C SER A 227 -10.42 -23.88 3.66
N THR A 228 -11.11 -24.67 2.86
CA THR A 228 -12.52 -24.95 3.13
C THR A 228 -12.57 -25.72 4.45
N SER A 229 -13.04 -25.08 5.50
CA SER A 229 -13.45 -25.78 6.72
C SER A 229 -14.47 -26.85 6.31
N SER A 230 -14.06 -28.11 6.45
CA SER A 230 -14.97 -29.26 6.35
C SER A 230 -16.14 -29.01 7.29
N GLY A 231 -17.27 -28.60 6.71
CA GLY A 231 -18.53 -28.52 7.43
C GLY A 231 -18.85 -29.92 7.97
N MET A 232 -18.88 -30.04 9.30
CA MET A 232 -19.45 -31.21 9.97
C MET A 232 -20.88 -31.43 9.47
N ALA A 233 -21.03 -32.38 8.54
CA ALA A 233 -22.34 -32.97 8.26
C ALA A 233 -22.84 -33.60 9.56
N LYS A 234 -23.85 -33.00 10.19
CA LYS A 234 -24.65 -33.70 11.21
C LYS A 234 -25.41 -34.82 10.50
N THR A 235 -24.90 -36.03 10.59
CA THR A 235 -25.65 -37.23 10.29
C THR A 235 -26.76 -37.33 11.34
N LEU A 236 -27.99 -37.04 10.96
CA LEU A 236 -29.18 -37.51 11.66
C LEU A 236 -29.38 -38.98 11.21
N LEU A 237 -29.22 -39.90 12.11
CA LEU A 237 -29.70 -41.27 11.98
C LEU A 237 -31.10 -41.37 12.61
N PRO A 238 -31.92 -42.30 12.14
CA PRO A 238 -33.36 -42.42 12.32
C PRO A 238 -33.81 -42.74 13.75
#